data_534aa0db5893e47407f8cb2672608d4d
#
_entry.id   534aa0db5893e47407f8cb2672608d4d
#
_cell.length_a   1.000
_cell.length_b   1.000
_cell.length_c   1.000
_cell.angle_alpha   90.00
_cell.angle_beta   90.00
_cell.angle_gamma   90.00
#
_symmetry.space_group_name_H-M   'P 1'
#
loop_
_entity.id
_entity.type
_entity.pdbx_description
1 polymer ?
#
loop_
_entity_poly.entity_id
_entity_poly.type
_entity_poly.pdbx_seq_one_letter_code
_entity_poly.pdbx_strand_id
1 'polypeptide(L)'
;DSEIDQPKGGNGKSVVMESLKYFKKTIKVDGKLFRNAMDGGGRFNFSNVTIDTKFVIIDDIRPEFTFEMLFSMITGDMEVEQKGKDKIIIPKDKKPKLGITTNYVIPGTGTSYTRRQHIVEFGNYFNRVNEEKEKPSDKKHLGKMLYDDFDENDWNEFYNFGFNAVQ
;
A
#
# COMPACT_ATOMS: atom_id res chain seq x y z
N ASP A 1 31.65 -12.69 5.51
CA ASP A 1 30.64 -11.85 6.17
C ASP A 1 29.97 -11.03 5.10
N SER A 2 28.87 -11.57 4.55
CA SER A 2 28.05 -10.85 3.59
C SER A 2 27.24 -9.82 4.38
N GLU A 3 27.57 -8.54 4.26
CA GLU A 3 26.64 -7.47 4.58
C GLU A 3 25.39 -7.72 3.75
N ILE A 4 24.34 -8.20 4.41
CA ILE A 4 23.01 -8.25 3.82
C ILE A 4 22.64 -6.79 3.59
N ASP A 5 22.67 -6.39 2.34
CA ASP A 5 22.31 -5.04 1.88
C ASP A 5 20.94 -4.72 2.48
N GLN A 6 20.91 -3.87 3.51
CA GLN A 6 19.65 -3.47 4.11
C GLN A 6 18.81 -2.81 3.04
N PRO A 7 17.55 -3.23 2.85
CA PRO A 7 16.72 -2.69 1.79
C PRO A 7 16.56 -1.19 1.97
N LYS A 8 17.08 -0.43 1.01
CA LYS A 8 17.04 1.04 1.02
C LYS A 8 15.63 1.50 0.72
N GLY A 9 15.00 2.16 1.68
CA GLY A 9 13.73 2.86 1.48
C GLY A 9 13.88 4.09 0.57
N GLY A 10 12.78 4.79 0.28
CA GLY A 10 12.82 6.06 -0.47
C GLY A 10 12.65 5.94 -1.98
N ASN A 11 12.19 4.80 -2.50
CA ASN A 11 12.00 4.57 -3.95
C ASN A 11 10.65 5.10 -4.50
N GLY A 12 9.83 5.77 -3.70
CA GLY A 12 8.55 6.32 -4.15
C GLY A 12 7.34 5.40 -4.01
N LYS A 13 7.49 4.18 -3.52
CA LYS A 13 6.37 3.22 -3.35
C LYS A 13 5.17 3.82 -2.61
N SER A 14 5.40 4.35 -1.42
CA SER A 14 4.33 4.94 -0.60
C SER A 14 3.73 6.18 -1.25
N VAL A 15 4.52 6.99 -1.94
CA VAL A 15 4.03 8.18 -2.67
C VAL A 15 3.03 7.79 -3.75
N VAL A 16 3.35 6.76 -4.55
CA VAL A 16 2.45 6.24 -5.59
C VAL A 16 1.19 5.65 -4.96
N MET A 17 1.31 4.87 -3.90
CA MET A 17 0.14 4.27 -3.24
C MET A 17 -0.76 5.34 -2.59
N GLU A 18 -0.18 6.35 -1.96
CA GLU A 18 -0.92 7.45 -1.34
C GLU A 18 -1.68 8.32 -2.35
N SER A 19 -1.25 8.35 -3.61
CA SER A 19 -1.97 9.06 -4.67
C SER A 19 -3.42 8.58 -4.83
N LEU A 20 -3.71 7.32 -4.50
CA LEU A 20 -5.04 6.73 -4.61
C LEU A 20 -6.10 7.46 -3.75
N LYS A 21 -5.69 8.12 -2.66
CA LYS A 21 -6.60 8.89 -1.78
C LYS A 21 -7.27 10.08 -2.51
N TYR A 22 -6.64 10.60 -3.55
CA TYR A 22 -7.18 11.71 -4.32
C TYR A 22 -8.26 11.28 -5.33
N PHE A 23 -8.32 9.98 -5.65
CA PHE A 23 -9.32 9.43 -6.57
C PHE A 23 -10.49 8.78 -5.85
N LYS A 24 -10.23 8.07 -4.75
CA LYS A 24 -11.23 7.25 -4.05
C LYS A 24 -10.95 7.18 -2.56
N LYS A 25 -11.98 6.90 -1.77
CA LYS A 25 -11.83 6.68 -0.33
C LYS A 25 -10.82 5.57 -0.05
N THR A 26 -9.71 5.97 0.54
CA THR A 26 -8.54 5.12 0.82
C THR A 26 -8.26 5.13 2.31
N ILE A 27 -8.00 3.96 2.87
CA ILE A 27 -7.57 3.79 4.26
C ILE A 27 -6.12 3.29 4.25
N LYS A 28 -5.26 3.93 5.03
CA LYS A 28 -3.89 3.49 5.25
C LYS A 28 -3.78 2.76 6.59
N VAL A 29 -3.13 1.62 6.57
CA VAL A 29 -2.86 0.77 7.73
C VAL A 29 -1.35 0.60 7.85
N ASP A 30 -0.82 0.74 9.05
CA ASP A 30 0.61 0.49 9.31
C ASP A 30 0.90 -1.01 9.19
N GLY A 31 1.71 -1.39 8.21
CA GLY A 31 2.10 -2.77 7.97
C GLY A 31 2.90 -3.40 9.11
N LYS A 32 3.53 -2.59 9.95
CA LYS A 32 4.26 -3.05 11.14
C LYS A 32 3.36 -3.61 12.24
N LEU A 33 2.05 -3.34 12.17
CA LEU A 33 1.05 -3.91 13.08
C LEU A 33 0.67 -5.34 12.73
N PHE A 34 0.99 -5.79 11.52
CA PHE A 34 0.78 -7.18 11.10
C PHE A 34 1.90 -8.06 11.66
N ARG A 35 1.77 -8.43 12.92
CA ARG A 35 2.60 -9.44 13.57
C ARG A 35 1.97 -10.82 13.31
N ASN A 36 2.70 -11.89 13.64
CA ASN A 36 2.28 -13.27 13.43
C ASN A 36 0.81 -13.52 13.74
N ALA A 37 0.17 -14.35 12.94
CA ALA A 37 -1.25 -14.71 13.05
C ALA A 37 -1.72 -15.20 14.44
N MET A 38 -0.78 -15.60 15.30
CA MET A 38 -1.06 -16.10 16.66
C MET A 38 -1.44 -15.01 17.67
N ASP A 39 -1.11 -13.74 17.44
CA ASP A 39 -1.27 -12.72 18.48
C ASP A 39 -2.64 -12.01 18.48
N GLY A 40 -3.57 -12.40 17.59
CA GLY A 40 -4.89 -11.74 17.49
C GLY A 40 -4.83 -10.22 17.21
N GLY A 41 -3.62 -9.64 17.14
CA GLY A 41 -3.40 -8.20 17.00
C GLY A 41 -3.83 -7.61 15.64
N GLY A 42 -4.02 -8.47 14.63
CA GLY A 42 -4.48 -8.04 13.31
C GLY A 42 -5.98 -7.78 13.19
N ARG A 43 -6.81 -8.23 14.14
CA ARG A 43 -8.29 -8.16 14.06
C ARG A 43 -8.82 -6.73 13.89
N PHE A 44 -8.20 -5.76 14.55
CA PHE A 44 -8.63 -4.36 14.52
C PHE A 44 -7.88 -3.48 13.53
N ASN A 45 -6.91 -4.03 12.81
CA ASN A 45 -6.11 -3.24 11.85
C ASN A 45 -6.99 -2.62 10.75
N PHE A 46 -8.12 -3.25 10.44
CA PHE A 46 -9.09 -2.77 9.45
C PHE A 46 -10.30 -2.05 10.05
N SER A 47 -10.29 -1.71 11.34
CA SER A 47 -11.45 -1.15 12.06
C SER A 47 -12.05 0.12 11.42
N ASN A 48 -11.25 0.87 10.66
CA ASN A 48 -11.69 2.08 9.95
C ASN A 48 -12.24 1.81 8.55
N VAL A 49 -12.19 0.55 8.08
CA VAL A 49 -12.69 0.18 6.76
C VAL A 49 -14.22 0.13 6.80
N THR A 50 -14.84 0.70 5.78
CA THR A 50 -16.30 0.73 5.61
C THR A 50 -16.67 0.25 4.21
N ILE A 51 -17.94 0.03 3.94
CA ILE A 51 -18.43 -0.39 2.62
C ILE A 51 -18.10 0.61 1.49
N ASP A 52 -17.88 1.87 1.84
CA ASP A 52 -17.49 2.92 0.88
C ASP A 52 -16.00 2.97 0.62
N THR A 53 -15.20 2.28 1.42
CA THR A 53 -13.74 2.20 1.22
C THR A 53 -13.44 1.47 -0.09
N LYS A 54 -12.59 2.07 -0.94
CA LYS A 54 -12.24 1.50 -2.25
C LYS A 54 -10.82 0.92 -2.28
N PHE A 55 -9.93 1.49 -1.47
CA PHE A 55 -8.56 1.01 -1.33
C PHE A 55 -8.16 0.92 0.14
N VAL A 56 -7.40 -0.11 0.48
CA VAL A 56 -6.67 -0.23 1.73
C VAL A 56 -5.20 -0.39 1.41
N ILE A 57 -4.39 0.50 1.94
CA ILE A 57 -2.94 0.47 1.78
C ILE A 57 -2.34 -0.06 3.08
N ILE A 58 -1.67 -1.21 3.01
CA ILE A 58 -0.89 -1.78 4.10
C ILE A 58 0.57 -1.33 3.87
N ASP A 59 0.99 -0.30 4.60
CA ASP A 59 2.24 0.39 4.32
C ASP A 59 3.39 -0.14 5.18
N ASP A 60 4.52 -0.40 4.54
CA ASP A 60 5.80 -0.80 5.16
C ASP A 60 5.69 -2.08 6.01
N ILE A 61 5.24 -3.19 5.38
CA ILE A 61 5.21 -4.50 6.04
C ILE A 61 6.62 -5.01 6.33
N ARG A 62 6.73 -5.80 7.40
CA ARG A 62 7.97 -6.42 7.84
C ARG A 62 8.27 -7.74 7.12
N PRO A 63 9.51 -8.24 7.17
CA PRO A 63 9.88 -9.52 6.55
C PRO A 63 9.06 -10.72 7.04
N GLU A 64 8.61 -10.67 8.29
CA GLU A 64 7.85 -11.75 8.91
C GLU A 64 6.38 -11.79 8.47
N PHE A 65 5.95 -10.84 7.66
CA PHE A 65 4.59 -10.80 7.13
C PHE A 65 4.31 -12.01 6.24
N THR A 66 3.21 -12.68 6.51
CA THR A 66 2.76 -13.82 5.72
C THR A 66 1.55 -13.41 4.87
N PHE A 67 1.70 -13.39 3.56
CA PHE A 67 0.64 -12.97 2.63
C PHE A 67 -0.63 -13.84 2.74
N GLU A 68 -0.48 -15.09 3.17
CA GLU A 68 -1.60 -16.02 3.41
C GLU A 68 -2.64 -15.48 4.38
N MET A 69 -2.23 -14.61 5.32
CA MET A 69 -3.16 -13.94 6.26
C MET A 69 -4.25 -13.14 5.54
N LEU A 70 -4.01 -12.73 4.31
CA LEU A 70 -4.95 -11.96 3.50
C LEU A 70 -5.78 -12.83 2.55
N PHE A 71 -5.51 -14.14 2.42
CA PHE A 71 -6.15 -14.99 1.42
C PHE A 71 -7.68 -15.03 1.55
N SER A 72 -8.20 -15.22 2.76
CA SER A 72 -9.64 -15.24 3.03
C SER A 72 -10.28 -13.89 2.65
N MET A 73 -9.65 -12.81 3.06
CA MET A 73 -10.09 -11.44 2.78
C MET A 73 -10.06 -11.12 1.27
N ILE A 74 -9.05 -11.64 0.54
CA ILE A 74 -8.94 -11.44 -0.92
C ILE A 74 -9.98 -12.26 -1.68
N THR A 75 -10.34 -13.45 -1.20
CA THR A 75 -11.20 -14.38 -1.94
C THR A 75 -12.67 -14.36 -1.53
N GLY A 76 -12.95 -14.12 -0.24
CA GLY A 76 -14.28 -14.08 0.34
C GLY A 76 -14.78 -12.67 0.62
N ASP A 77 -15.79 -12.59 1.47
CA ASP A 77 -16.24 -11.35 2.08
C ASP A 77 -15.17 -10.83 3.05
N MET A 78 -15.15 -9.53 3.26
CA MET A 78 -14.23 -8.92 4.21
C MET A 78 -14.93 -8.67 5.54
N GLU A 79 -14.44 -9.32 6.57
CA GLU A 79 -14.91 -9.12 7.93
C GLU A 79 -14.10 -8.02 8.62
N VAL A 80 -14.79 -7.01 9.14
CA VAL A 80 -14.19 -5.88 9.84
C VAL A 80 -14.66 -5.89 11.28
N GLU A 81 -13.71 -5.99 12.20
CA GLU A 81 -13.98 -5.91 13.63
C GLU A 81 -13.68 -4.52 14.17
N GLN A 82 -14.61 -3.99 14.94
CA GLN A 82 -14.49 -2.69 15.61
C GLN A 82 -14.59 -2.92 17.13
N LYS A 83 -13.74 -2.23 17.89
CA LYS A 83 -13.76 -2.35 19.35
C LYS A 83 -15.12 -1.90 19.90
N GLY A 84 -15.79 -2.80 20.62
CA GLY A 84 -17.07 -2.49 21.28
C GLY A 84 -18.26 -2.32 20.33
N LYS A 85 -18.16 -2.81 19.08
CA LYS A 85 -19.26 -2.77 18.10
C LYS A 85 -19.44 -4.13 17.44
N ASP A 86 -20.59 -4.32 16.82
CA ASP A 86 -20.86 -5.49 16.00
C ASP A 86 -19.91 -5.55 14.80
N LYS A 87 -19.60 -6.76 14.40
CA LYS A 87 -18.78 -7.06 13.24
C LYS A 87 -19.48 -6.61 11.95
N ILE A 88 -18.75 -5.93 11.08
CA ILE A 88 -19.21 -5.54 9.76
C ILE A 88 -18.75 -6.57 8.74
N ILE A 89 -19.65 -7.03 7.88
CA ILE A 89 -19.34 -7.90 6.74
C ILE A 89 -19.47 -7.08 5.46
N ILE A 90 -18.37 -6.92 4.74
CA ILE A 90 -18.34 -6.25 3.44
C ILE A 90 -18.35 -7.32 2.36
N PRO A 91 -19.40 -7.37 1.51
CA PRO A 91 -19.51 -8.38 0.45
C PRO A 91 -18.33 -8.34 -0.52
N LYS A 92 -17.99 -9.50 -1.08
CA LYS A 92 -16.86 -9.70 -1.99
C LYS A 92 -16.83 -8.71 -3.16
N ASP A 93 -17.96 -8.36 -3.71
CA ASP A 93 -18.12 -7.42 -4.83
C ASP A 93 -17.95 -5.94 -4.45
N LYS A 94 -18.05 -5.62 -3.14
CA LYS A 94 -17.94 -4.25 -2.61
C LYS A 94 -16.70 -4.00 -1.79
N LYS A 95 -15.90 -5.03 -1.52
CA LYS A 95 -14.69 -4.90 -0.72
C LYS A 95 -13.62 -4.05 -1.39
N PRO A 96 -12.77 -3.36 -0.60
CA PRO A 96 -11.67 -2.57 -1.14
C PRO A 96 -10.62 -3.45 -1.82
N LYS A 97 -9.88 -2.86 -2.76
CA LYS A 97 -8.62 -3.42 -3.26
C LYS A 97 -7.54 -3.21 -2.22
N LEU A 98 -6.66 -4.20 -2.09
CA LEU A 98 -5.53 -4.13 -1.16
C LEU A 98 -4.26 -3.76 -1.92
N GLY A 99 -3.55 -2.78 -1.42
CA GLY A 99 -2.19 -2.44 -1.84
C GLY A 99 -1.23 -2.63 -0.69
N ILE A 100 -0.06 -3.19 -0.97
CA ILE A 100 0.95 -3.46 0.05
C ILE A 100 2.25 -2.81 -0.39
N THR A 101 2.92 -2.10 0.51
CA THR A 101 4.29 -1.64 0.29
C THR A 101 5.27 -2.37 1.18
N THR A 102 6.42 -2.70 0.64
CA THR A 102 7.48 -3.37 1.37
C THR A 102 8.85 -3.07 0.76
N ASN A 103 9.88 -3.22 1.56
CA ASN A 103 11.27 -3.24 1.13
C ASN A 103 11.82 -4.67 1.03
N TYR A 104 11.00 -5.67 1.29
CA TYR A 104 11.38 -7.07 1.35
C TYR A 104 10.62 -7.89 0.33
N VAL A 105 11.20 -9.02 -0.07
CA VAL A 105 10.47 -10.01 -0.86
C VAL A 105 9.43 -10.66 0.03
N ILE A 106 8.17 -10.66 -0.41
CA ILE A 106 7.10 -11.37 0.30
C ILE A 106 7.25 -12.86 -0.03
N PRO A 107 7.54 -13.70 0.97
CA PRO A 107 7.70 -15.14 0.73
C PRO A 107 6.37 -15.76 0.31
N GLY A 108 6.46 -16.81 -0.51
CA GLY A 108 5.32 -17.59 -0.94
C GLY A 108 5.46 -18.03 -2.40
N THR A 109 5.06 -19.27 -2.66
CA THR A 109 5.14 -19.89 -3.98
C THR A 109 3.86 -20.61 -4.34
N GLY A 110 3.67 -20.88 -5.63
CA GLY A 110 2.56 -21.65 -6.14
C GLY A 110 1.40 -20.80 -6.66
N THR A 111 0.44 -21.49 -7.31
CA THR A 111 -0.69 -20.86 -8.04
C THR A 111 -1.61 -20.04 -7.13
N SER A 112 -1.67 -20.37 -5.85
CA SER A 112 -2.47 -19.63 -4.86
C SER A 112 -1.95 -18.22 -4.63
N TYR A 113 -0.66 -18.03 -4.70
CA TYR A 113 0.01 -16.72 -4.60
C TYR A 113 -0.10 -15.94 -5.90
N THR A 114 0.35 -16.51 -7.02
CA THR A 114 0.39 -15.83 -8.32
C THR A 114 -0.94 -15.27 -8.79
N ARG A 115 -2.04 -15.98 -8.55
CA ARG A 115 -3.38 -15.49 -8.94
C ARG A 115 -3.95 -14.40 -8.03
N ARG A 116 -3.32 -14.12 -6.88
CA ARG A 116 -3.79 -13.12 -5.89
C ARG A 116 -2.88 -11.92 -5.76
N GLN A 117 -1.70 -11.99 -6.35
CA GLN A 117 -0.69 -10.95 -6.27
C GLN A 117 -0.43 -10.36 -7.66
N HIS A 118 -0.27 -9.05 -7.68
CA HIS A 118 0.36 -8.32 -8.77
C HIS A 118 1.54 -7.57 -8.18
N ILE A 119 2.75 -8.01 -8.50
CA ILE A 119 3.98 -7.46 -7.93
C ILE A 119 4.52 -6.40 -8.88
N VAL A 120 4.77 -5.21 -8.35
CA VAL A 120 5.41 -4.10 -9.07
C VAL A 120 6.71 -3.76 -8.36
N GLU A 121 7.82 -3.88 -9.07
CA GLU A 121 9.13 -3.52 -8.57
C GLU A 121 9.44 -2.05 -8.88
N PHE A 122 9.91 -1.34 -7.87
CA PHE A 122 10.36 0.04 -8.02
C PHE A 122 11.87 0.08 -8.18
N GLY A 123 12.33 0.76 -9.22
CA GLY A 123 13.75 0.93 -9.50
C GLY A 123 14.46 1.75 -8.41
N ASN A 124 15.77 1.66 -8.39
CA ASN A 124 16.65 2.26 -7.39
C ASN A 124 17.14 3.66 -7.81
N TYR A 125 16.41 4.35 -8.67
CA TYR A 125 16.82 5.62 -9.27
C TYR A 125 17.23 6.65 -8.21
N PHE A 126 16.35 6.95 -7.27
CA PHE A 126 16.58 7.96 -6.24
C PHE A 126 17.70 7.62 -5.26
N ASN A 127 18.07 6.35 -5.14
CA ASN A 127 19.18 5.91 -4.30
C ASN A 127 20.53 5.85 -5.04
N ARG A 128 20.51 5.88 -6.39
CA ARG A 128 21.72 5.80 -7.20
C ARG A 128 22.31 7.17 -7.57
N VAL A 129 21.44 8.15 -7.70
CA VAL A 129 21.81 9.45 -8.31
C VAL A 129 22.42 10.40 -7.30
N ASN A 130 22.21 10.19 -5.98
CA ASN A 130 22.62 11.15 -4.98
C ASN A 130 23.23 10.53 -3.73
N GLU A 131 24.42 11.01 -3.41
CA GLU A 131 25.02 10.90 -2.08
C GLU A 131 24.16 11.65 -1.03
N GLU A 132 23.39 12.64 -1.43
CA GLU A 132 22.36 13.32 -0.66
C GLU A 132 21.04 12.55 -0.84
N LYS A 133 20.55 11.86 0.17
CA LYS A 133 19.33 11.05 0.21
C LYS A 133 18.07 11.82 -0.21
N GLU A 134 17.93 12.14 -1.49
CA GLU A 134 16.76 12.82 -2.05
C GLU A 134 15.56 11.87 -2.09
N LYS A 135 14.41 12.38 -1.71
CA LYS A 135 13.14 11.63 -1.78
C LYS A 135 12.44 11.89 -3.11
N PRO A 136 11.68 10.93 -3.64
CA PRO A 136 10.90 11.12 -4.87
C PRO A 136 9.95 12.31 -4.84
N SER A 137 9.51 12.71 -3.66
CA SER A 137 8.61 13.84 -3.44
C SER A 137 9.32 15.18 -3.23
N ASP A 138 10.66 15.20 -3.26
CA ASP A 138 11.40 16.41 -2.92
C ASP A 138 11.32 17.46 -4.02
N LYS A 139 11.27 18.72 -3.57
CA LYS A 139 11.24 19.92 -4.39
C LYS A 139 12.38 20.01 -5.42
N LYS A 140 13.51 19.41 -5.13
CA LYS A 140 14.69 19.35 -6.02
C LYS A 140 14.42 18.66 -7.36
N HIS A 141 13.58 17.62 -7.39
CA HIS A 141 13.30 16.87 -8.62
C HIS A 141 12.20 17.50 -9.47
N LEU A 142 11.17 18.03 -8.82
CA LEU A 142 9.96 18.51 -9.49
C LEU A 142 9.82 20.04 -9.46
N GLY A 143 10.73 20.74 -8.77
CA GLY A 143 10.62 22.17 -8.52
C GLY A 143 9.53 22.54 -7.49
N LYS A 144 8.72 21.56 -7.09
CA LYS A 144 7.60 21.69 -6.14
C LYS A 144 7.44 20.40 -5.34
N MET A 145 6.81 20.49 -4.18
CA MET A 145 6.42 19.29 -3.40
C MET A 145 5.27 18.57 -4.10
N LEU A 146 5.40 17.27 -4.25
CA LEU A 146 4.35 16.46 -4.87
C LEU A 146 3.08 16.50 -4.00
N TYR A 147 1.96 16.84 -4.61
CA TYR A 147 0.62 17.06 -4.05
C TYR A 147 0.48 18.34 -3.19
N ASP A 148 1.46 18.68 -2.36
CA ASP A 148 1.36 19.79 -1.41
C ASP A 148 1.46 21.15 -2.08
N ASP A 149 2.32 21.27 -3.10
CA ASP A 149 2.53 22.51 -3.87
C ASP A 149 1.79 22.50 -5.23
N PHE A 150 0.86 21.55 -5.46
CA PHE A 150 0.11 21.46 -6.72
C PHE A 150 -0.84 22.63 -6.88
N ASP A 151 -0.73 23.32 -8.02
CA ASP A 151 -1.72 24.27 -8.49
C ASP A 151 -2.88 23.59 -9.25
N GLU A 152 -3.81 24.37 -9.78
CA GLU A 152 -4.97 23.86 -10.52
C GLU A 152 -4.57 23.06 -11.77
N ASN A 153 -3.53 23.50 -12.48
CA ASN A 153 -3.06 22.82 -13.69
C ASN A 153 -2.42 21.47 -13.31
N ASP A 154 -1.61 21.45 -12.25
CA ASP A 154 -1.00 20.19 -11.76
C ASP A 154 -2.05 19.16 -11.37
N TRP A 155 -3.10 19.61 -10.67
CA TRP A 155 -4.21 18.73 -10.30
C TRP A 155 -4.96 18.22 -11.53
N ASN A 156 -5.19 19.06 -12.54
CA ASN A 156 -5.84 18.65 -13.79
C ASN A 156 -4.99 17.63 -14.55
N GLU A 157 -3.68 17.84 -14.65
CA GLU A 157 -2.77 16.87 -15.27
C GLU A 157 -2.73 15.54 -14.51
N PHE A 158 -2.66 15.61 -13.18
CA PHE A 158 -2.67 14.43 -12.32
C PHE A 158 -3.96 13.61 -12.47
N TYR A 159 -5.12 14.24 -12.47
CA TYR A 159 -6.38 13.56 -12.66
C TYR A 159 -6.53 13.00 -14.08
N ASN A 160 -6.12 13.73 -15.10
CA ASN A 160 -6.12 13.24 -16.49
C ASN A 160 -5.23 12.02 -16.64
N PHE A 161 -4.03 12.03 -16.06
CA PHE A 161 -3.15 10.86 -16.06
C PHE A 161 -3.82 9.67 -15.37
N GLY A 162 -4.39 9.85 -14.19
CA GLY A 162 -5.04 8.80 -13.44
C GLY A 162 -6.26 8.20 -14.16
N PHE A 163 -7.09 9.03 -14.80
CA PHE A 163 -8.24 8.54 -15.58
C PHE A 163 -7.82 7.79 -16.84
N ASN A 164 -6.78 8.24 -17.52
CA ASN A 164 -6.26 7.54 -18.72
C ASN A 164 -5.58 6.21 -18.38
N ALA A 165 -5.01 6.08 -17.19
CA ALA A 165 -4.38 4.83 -16.76
C ALA A 165 -5.38 3.70 -16.42
N VAL A 166 -6.69 4.00 -16.34
CA VAL A 166 -7.75 3.04 -15.98
C VAL A 166 -8.57 2.57 -17.19
N GLN A 167 -8.30 3.09 -18.38
CA GLN A 167 -8.86 2.63 -19.64
C GLN A 167 -8.08 1.41 -20.18
#